data_5c3d33dfb3e9f85d26ab9494aafd0876
#
_entry.id   5c3d33dfb3e9f85d26ab9494aafd0876
#
_cell.length_a   1.000
_cell.length_b   1.000
_cell.length_c   1.000
_cell.angle_alpha   90.00
_cell.angle_beta   90.00
_cell.angle_gamma   90.00
#
_symmetry.space_group_name_H-M   'P 1'
#
loop_
_entity.id
_entity.type
_entity.pdbx_description
1 polymer ?
#
loop_
_entity_poly.entity_id
_entity_poly.type
_entity_poly.pdbx_seq_one_letter_code
_entity_poly.pdbx_strand_id
1 'polypeptide(L)'
;MRLSARRVTAGAEEAITLAGLLTSFGRAAKSTLVKLTGIRLSESTVQRVTEDAGEKLGQRLTAKETFGPSQPWAWQRDARGKSCAYTSLDYVSVPQQGPGGAKADSRMAAVAMIYNPQSEHDQPHPRGGCPVRFLAGFYALDPLGLALRRQAAQVGWDAAEQQLAISDAGNGLEDFARKAFPLAESLLDFFHACEHVAALAGACHPDDPAATATQTSTWCHRLKHEGGAALLAEWEQLDAARWRGWRREVYRQQVQYFRNHQHRMDYPRYLALGWQIGSGPVESGCKRLVTQRLKGAGMRWGPRGTNTLCHLRALLLCHPNQWDDYWAASPPPVHLQN
;
A
#
# COMPACT_ATOMS: atom_id res chain seq x y z
N MET A 1 39.04 12.03 3.32
CA MET A 1 38.38 12.81 4.35
C MET A 1 37.06 12.12 4.71
N ARG A 2 36.91 11.54 5.90
CA ARG A 2 35.65 10.91 6.35
C ARG A 2 34.74 12.03 6.85
N LEU A 3 33.73 12.41 6.04
CA LEU A 3 32.67 13.31 6.49
C LEU A 3 31.88 12.59 7.58
N SER A 4 31.92 13.08 8.80
CA SER A 4 30.99 12.65 9.86
C SER A 4 29.59 13.18 9.52
N ALA A 5 28.52 12.51 9.95
CA ALA A 5 27.12 12.93 9.75
C ALA A 5 26.85 14.39 10.21
N ARG A 6 27.71 14.94 11.05
CA ARG A 6 27.64 16.32 11.56
C ARG A 6 28.12 17.41 10.59
N ARG A 7 28.57 17.03 9.36
CA ARG A 7 29.13 18.00 8.37
C ARG A 7 28.45 17.98 7.02
N VAL A 8 27.25 17.44 6.92
CA VAL A 8 26.46 17.44 5.68
C VAL A 8 25.43 18.56 5.78
N THR A 9 25.39 19.46 4.79
CA THR A 9 24.34 20.49 4.73
C THR A 9 22.98 19.83 4.47
N ALA A 10 21.87 20.49 4.80
CA ALA A 10 20.53 19.97 4.61
C ALA A 10 20.28 19.56 3.14
N GLY A 11 20.66 20.39 2.17
CA GLY A 11 20.50 20.06 0.75
C GLY A 11 21.38 18.87 0.30
N ALA A 12 22.59 18.70 0.88
CA ALA A 12 23.40 17.52 0.59
C ALA A 12 22.80 16.26 1.27
N GLU A 13 22.25 16.36 2.48
CA GLU A 13 21.56 15.26 3.15
C GLU A 13 20.35 14.81 2.34
N GLU A 14 19.56 15.73 1.84
CA GLU A 14 18.43 15.48 0.94
C GLU A 14 18.85 14.78 -0.34
N ALA A 15 19.85 15.30 -1.06
CA ALA A 15 20.34 14.72 -2.31
C ALA A 15 20.89 13.28 -2.11
N ILE A 16 21.63 13.06 -1.03
CA ILE A 16 22.17 11.73 -0.68
C ILE A 16 21.02 10.77 -0.36
N THR A 17 20.06 11.23 0.43
CA THR A 17 18.89 10.44 0.82
C THR A 17 18.07 10.08 -0.42
N LEU A 18 17.76 11.03 -1.28
CA LEU A 18 17.02 10.79 -2.53
C LEU A 18 17.73 9.77 -3.42
N ALA A 19 19.04 9.91 -3.63
CA ALA A 19 19.83 8.94 -4.40
C ALA A 19 19.76 7.54 -3.80
N GLY A 20 19.85 7.43 -2.45
CA GLY A 20 19.74 6.17 -1.72
C GLY A 20 18.35 5.53 -1.80
N LEU A 21 17.29 6.31 -1.99
CA LEU A 21 15.92 5.83 -2.18
C LEU A 21 15.65 5.34 -3.60
N LEU A 22 16.26 5.98 -4.59
CA LEU A 22 15.99 5.68 -6.01
C LEU A 22 16.80 4.47 -6.52
N THR A 23 17.98 4.21 -5.93
CA THR A 23 18.85 3.10 -6.36
C THR A 23 19.45 2.36 -5.16
N SER A 24 20.22 1.27 -5.42
CA SER A 24 21.02 0.66 -4.37
C SER A 24 22.07 1.65 -3.84
N PHE A 25 22.43 1.55 -2.56
CA PHE A 25 23.41 2.45 -1.94
C PHE A 25 24.75 2.45 -2.69
N GLY A 26 25.19 1.28 -3.17
CA GLY A 26 26.40 1.18 -3.97
C GLY A 26 26.30 1.91 -5.30
N ARG A 27 25.17 1.82 -6.00
CA ARG A 27 24.94 2.56 -7.25
C ARG A 27 24.78 4.05 -7.00
N ALA A 28 24.10 4.45 -5.94
CA ALA A 28 23.99 5.84 -5.52
C ALA A 28 25.36 6.46 -5.28
N ALA A 29 26.25 5.77 -4.52
CA ALA A 29 27.58 6.22 -4.21
C ALA A 29 28.52 6.27 -5.43
N LYS A 30 28.52 5.22 -6.26
CA LYS A 30 29.47 5.07 -7.38
C LYS A 30 29.09 5.85 -8.62
N SER A 31 27.82 6.13 -8.83
CA SER A 31 27.33 6.68 -10.10
C SER A 31 26.39 7.89 -9.92
N THR A 32 25.25 7.72 -9.24
CA THR A 32 24.18 8.72 -9.24
C THR A 32 24.65 10.05 -8.64
N LEU A 33 25.15 10.03 -7.41
CA LEU A 33 25.63 11.25 -6.74
C LEU A 33 26.80 11.90 -7.48
N VAL A 34 27.77 11.08 -7.91
CA VAL A 34 28.95 11.61 -8.64
C VAL A 34 28.54 12.33 -9.93
N LYS A 35 27.62 11.75 -10.71
CA LYS A 35 27.21 12.29 -12.00
C LYS A 35 26.29 13.51 -11.87
N LEU A 36 25.39 13.52 -10.87
CA LEU A 36 24.41 14.58 -10.72
C LEU A 36 24.87 15.77 -9.87
N THR A 37 25.73 15.49 -8.87
CA THR A 37 26.10 16.51 -7.86
C THR A 37 27.61 16.68 -7.67
N GLY A 38 28.44 15.81 -8.26
CA GLY A 38 29.88 15.76 -7.97
C GLY A 38 30.25 15.18 -6.60
N ILE A 39 29.30 14.83 -5.75
CA ILE A 39 29.52 14.31 -4.40
C ILE A 39 30.09 12.89 -4.48
N ARG A 40 31.22 12.66 -3.83
CA ARG A 40 31.89 11.35 -3.73
C ARG A 40 31.83 10.83 -2.30
N LEU A 41 31.11 9.73 -2.11
CA LEU A 41 30.92 9.09 -0.80
C LEU A 41 31.09 7.57 -0.90
N SER A 42 31.35 6.92 0.24
CA SER A 42 31.28 5.47 0.32
C SER A 42 29.83 4.99 0.36
N GLU A 43 29.58 3.75 -0.06
CA GLU A 43 28.28 3.10 0.03
C GLU A 43 27.71 3.14 1.46
N SER A 44 28.56 2.81 2.45
CA SER A 44 28.18 2.84 3.86
C SER A 44 27.80 4.24 4.37
N THR A 45 28.40 5.30 3.80
CA THR A 45 28.03 6.68 4.13
C THR A 45 26.68 7.02 3.55
N VAL A 46 26.40 6.67 2.29
CA VAL A 46 25.08 6.87 1.66
C VAL A 46 24.00 6.12 2.45
N GLN A 47 24.24 4.84 2.80
CA GLN A 47 23.33 4.04 3.60
C GLN A 47 23.02 4.74 4.93
N ARG A 48 24.05 5.08 5.69
CA ARG A 48 23.89 5.71 7.00
C ARG A 48 23.14 7.02 6.94
N VAL A 49 23.47 7.92 6.01
CA VAL A 49 22.77 9.21 5.86
C VAL A 49 21.30 8.98 5.53
N THR A 50 21.01 8.06 4.61
CA THR A 50 19.62 7.72 4.23
C THR A 50 18.86 7.12 5.42
N GLU A 51 19.45 6.18 6.15
CA GLU A 51 18.78 5.55 7.29
C GLU A 51 18.59 6.54 8.45
N ASP A 52 19.57 7.42 8.73
CA ASP A 52 19.43 8.46 9.76
C ASP A 52 18.32 9.48 9.42
N ALA A 53 18.20 9.87 8.14
CA ALA A 53 17.10 10.72 7.67
C ALA A 53 15.73 10.04 7.84
N GLY A 54 15.64 8.75 7.50
CA GLY A 54 14.41 7.98 7.67
C GLY A 54 14.03 7.75 9.15
N GLU A 55 15.02 7.62 10.02
CA GLU A 55 14.79 7.53 11.46
C GLU A 55 14.24 8.84 12.03
N LYS A 56 14.83 9.99 11.64
CA LYS A 56 14.30 11.32 12.00
C LYS A 56 12.84 11.48 11.53
N LEU A 57 12.54 11.10 10.30
CA LEU A 57 11.17 11.10 9.79
C LEU A 57 10.25 10.20 10.63
N GLY A 58 10.68 8.97 10.94
CA GLY A 58 9.93 8.04 11.78
C GLY A 58 9.63 8.59 13.18
N GLN A 59 10.60 9.30 13.80
CA GLN A 59 10.40 9.99 15.09
C GLN A 59 9.35 11.10 14.98
N ARG A 60 9.39 11.92 13.93
CA ARG A 60 8.40 12.98 13.68
C ARG A 60 7.01 12.41 13.44
N LEU A 61 6.88 11.33 12.67
CA LEU A 61 5.61 10.62 12.49
C LEU A 61 5.06 10.06 13.82
N THR A 62 5.94 9.53 14.66
CA THR A 62 5.59 9.05 16.02
C THR A 62 5.17 10.23 16.92
N ALA A 63 5.80 11.38 16.77
CA ALA A 63 5.39 12.64 17.43
C ALA A 63 4.09 13.25 16.86
N LYS A 64 3.40 12.52 15.97
CA LYS A 64 2.13 12.89 15.36
C LYS A 64 2.23 14.04 14.34
N GLU A 65 3.42 14.35 13.87
CA GLU A 65 3.58 15.36 12.82
C GLU A 65 3.03 14.85 11.47
N THR A 66 2.55 15.81 10.69
CA THR A 66 2.16 15.67 9.29
C THR A 66 2.89 16.70 8.44
N PHE A 67 3.07 16.43 7.18
CA PHE A 67 3.84 17.28 6.27
C PHE A 67 2.95 17.80 5.15
N GLY A 68 3.29 18.99 4.64
CA GLY A 68 2.52 19.67 3.62
C GLY A 68 1.31 20.43 4.17
N PRO A 69 0.71 21.28 3.36
CA PRO A 69 -0.46 22.07 3.73
C PRO A 69 -1.68 21.17 3.95
N SER A 70 -2.52 21.57 4.91
CA SER A 70 -3.88 21.03 5.02
C SER A 70 -4.73 21.64 3.92
N GLN A 71 -4.96 20.87 2.88
CA GLN A 71 -5.74 21.30 1.72
C GLN A 71 -6.71 20.20 1.31
N PRO A 72 -8.03 20.42 1.44
CA PRO A 72 -9.03 19.47 0.98
C PRO A 72 -8.85 19.15 -0.52
N TRP A 73 -8.97 17.88 -0.87
CA TRP A 73 -8.96 17.44 -2.25
C TRP A 73 -10.33 17.64 -2.89
N ALA A 74 -10.32 17.91 -4.20
CA ALA A 74 -11.51 17.81 -5.03
C ALA A 74 -11.79 16.31 -5.28
N TRP A 75 -12.56 15.69 -4.36
CA TRP A 75 -12.85 14.27 -4.42
C TRP A 75 -13.64 13.90 -5.68
N GLN A 76 -13.31 12.74 -6.25
CA GLN A 76 -14.11 12.13 -7.34
C GLN A 76 -15.58 12.04 -6.92
N ARG A 77 -16.49 12.22 -7.87
CA ARG A 77 -17.91 12.07 -7.64
C ARG A 77 -18.42 10.75 -8.19
N ASP A 78 -19.33 10.13 -7.45
CA ASP A 78 -20.04 8.92 -7.89
C ASP A 78 -21.14 9.26 -8.92
N ALA A 79 -21.84 8.22 -9.40
CA ALA A 79 -22.93 8.37 -10.35
C ALA A 79 -24.13 9.20 -9.81
N ARG A 80 -24.19 9.43 -8.49
CA ARG A 80 -25.20 10.27 -7.82
C ARG A 80 -24.69 11.69 -7.55
N GLY A 81 -23.49 12.00 -7.99
CA GLY A 81 -22.83 13.29 -7.76
C GLY A 81 -22.20 13.45 -6.37
N LYS A 82 -22.17 12.41 -5.54
CA LYS A 82 -21.58 12.44 -4.20
C LYS A 82 -20.08 12.31 -4.27
N SER A 83 -19.37 13.13 -3.50
CA SER A 83 -17.91 13.08 -3.37
C SER A 83 -17.46 11.81 -2.63
N CYS A 84 -16.45 11.11 -3.17
CA CYS A 84 -16.01 9.80 -2.70
C CYS A 84 -14.53 9.84 -2.30
N ALA A 85 -14.23 9.54 -1.03
CA ALA A 85 -12.87 9.39 -0.52
C ALA A 85 -12.53 7.90 -0.37
N TYR A 86 -11.30 7.51 -0.75
CA TYR A 86 -10.87 6.11 -0.72
C TYR A 86 -9.68 5.90 0.20
N THR A 87 -9.70 4.78 0.94
CA THR A 87 -8.56 4.26 1.69
C THR A 87 -8.33 2.81 1.37
N SER A 88 -7.07 2.38 1.43
CA SER A 88 -6.68 0.97 1.31
C SER A 88 -5.48 0.69 2.19
N LEU A 89 -5.37 -0.56 2.63
CA LEU A 89 -4.23 -1.12 3.35
C LEU A 89 -3.91 -2.50 2.78
N ASP A 90 -2.63 -2.74 2.55
CA ASP A 90 -2.11 -4.03 2.15
C ASP A 90 -0.73 -4.27 2.78
N TYR A 91 -0.22 -5.49 2.70
CA TYR A 91 1.03 -5.92 3.26
C TYR A 91 1.99 -6.50 2.22
N VAL A 92 3.25 -6.10 2.31
CA VAL A 92 4.32 -6.62 1.45
C VAL A 92 5.39 -7.31 2.27
N SER A 93 5.68 -8.55 1.92
CA SER A 93 6.81 -9.30 2.49
C SER A 93 8.14 -8.66 2.11
N VAL A 94 8.99 -8.35 3.09
CA VAL A 94 10.35 -7.80 2.91
C VAL A 94 11.39 -8.80 3.44
N PRO A 95 12.34 -9.24 2.60
CA PRO A 95 13.41 -10.16 3.03
C PRO A 95 14.24 -9.55 4.15
N GLN A 96 14.40 -10.27 5.26
CA GLN A 96 15.15 -9.79 6.40
C GLN A 96 16.54 -10.42 6.49
N GLN A 97 17.42 -9.70 7.19
CA GLN A 97 18.77 -10.12 7.53
C GLN A 97 18.83 -10.49 9.01
N GLY A 98 19.32 -11.68 9.29
CA GLY A 98 19.60 -12.17 10.64
C GLY A 98 21.01 -11.83 11.11
N PRO A 99 21.39 -12.35 12.28
CA PRO A 99 22.72 -12.14 12.84
C PRO A 99 23.84 -12.54 11.86
N GLY A 100 24.92 -11.75 11.81
CA GLY A 100 26.04 -11.99 10.92
C GLY A 100 25.74 -11.93 9.42
N GLY A 101 24.59 -11.36 9.02
CA GLY A 101 24.19 -11.29 7.61
C GLY A 101 23.48 -12.54 7.09
N ALA A 102 23.15 -13.50 7.95
CA ALA A 102 22.42 -14.70 7.58
C ALA A 102 21.03 -14.37 7.03
N LYS A 103 20.43 -15.31 6.30
CA LYS A 103 19.00 -15.21 5.89
C LYS A 103 18.12 -15.35 7.13
N ALA A 104 17.16 -14.46 7.27
CA ALA A 104 16.09 -14.56 8.25
C ALA A 104 14.71 -14.60 7.56
N ASP A 105 13.68 -14.93 8.31
CA ASP A 105 12.31 -14.91 7.80
C ASP A 105 11.91 -13.51 7.38
N SER A 106 11.16 -13.44 6.29
CA SER A 106 10.63 -12.17 5.81
C SER A 106 9.62 -11.58 6.79
N ARG A 107 9.57 -10.25 6.86
CA ARG A 107 8.55 -9.53 7.64
C ARG A 107 7.61 -8.77 6.74
N MET A 108 6.35 -8.70 7.13
CA MET A 108 5.32 -7.97 6.41
C MET A 108 5.40 -6.48 6.74
N ALA A 109 5.66 -5.65 5.75
CA ALA A 109 5.55 -4.20 5.86
C ALA A 109 4.16 -3.77 5.41
N ALA A 110 3.49 -2.95 6.21
CA ALA A 110 2.21 -2.35 5.86
C ALA A 110 2.41 -1.24 4.82
N VAL A 111 1.49 -1.12 3.89
CA VAL A 111 1.34 0.00 2.97
C VAL A 111 -0.10 0.47 3.06
N ALA A 112 -0.31 1.61 3.71
CA ALA A 112 -1.61 2.23 3.86
C ALA A 112 -1.70 3.52 3.04
N MET A 113 -2.86 3.80 2.49
CA MET A 113 -3.05 4.98 1.65
C MET A 113 -4.43 5.60 1.79
N ILE A 114 -4.47 6.92 1.63
CA ILE A 114 -5.66 7.70 1.27
C ILE A 114 -5.45 8.14 -0.18
N TYR A 115 -6.45 7.98 -1.03
CA TYR A 115 -6.30 8.33 -2.44
C TYR A 115 -7.61 8.83 -3.05
N ASN A 116 -7.45 9.60 -4.12
CA ASN A 116 -8.55 10.09 -4.94
C ASN A 116 -8.36 9.49 -6.34
N PRO A 117 -9.10 8.43 -6.70
CA PRO A 117 -8.92 7.77 -7.98
C PRO A 117 -9.32 8.70 -9.12
N GLN A 118 -8.67 8.55 -10.25
CA GLN A 118 -9.09 9.21 -11.47
C GLN A 118 -10.29 8.45 -12.04
N SER A 119 -11.40 9.16 -12.31
CA SER A 119 -12.53 8.61 -13.04
C SER A 119 -12.19 8.48 -14.53
N GLU A 120 -12.75 7.48 -15.21
CA GLU A 120 -12.64 7.35 -16.66
C GLU A 120 -13.21 8.58 -17.41
N HIS A 121 -14.10 9.31 -16.76
CA HIS A 121 -14.75 10.52 -17.29
C HIS A 121 -14.04 11.82 -16.89
N ASP A 122 -13.12 11.77 -15.94
CA ASP A 122 -12.36 12.93 -15.52
C ASP A 122 -11.25 13.24 -16.52
N GLN A 123 -11.10 14.51 -16.85
CA GLN A 123 -9.92 14.99 -17.58
C GLN A 123 -8.65 14.55 -16.83
N PRO A 124 -7.62 14.09 -17.54
CA PRO A 124 -6.36 13.71 -16.88
C PRO A 124 -5.89 14.89 -16.02
N HIS A 125 -5.50 14.58 -14.77
CA HIS A 125 -4.92 15.60 -13.90
C HIS A 125 -3.80 16.34 -14.63
N PRO A 126 -3.86 17.66 -14.75
CA PRO A 126 -3.01 18.43 -15.68
C PRO A 126 -1.50 18.27 -15.44
N ARG A 127 -1.08 17.73 -14.29
CA ARG A 127 0.33 17.51 -13.93
C ARG A 127 0.50 16.33 -12.96
N GLY A 128 0.41 15.10 -13.49
CA GLY A 128 1.01 13.94 -12.85
C GLY A 128 0.21 13.27 -11.73
N GLY A 129 -0.58 12.28 -12.04
CA GLY A 129 -1.05 11.26 -11.10
C GLY A 129 -2.23 11.65 -10.21
N CYS A 130 -2.90 10.64 -9.69
CA CYS A 130 -3.99 10.81 -8.73
C CYS A 130 -3.46 11.27 -7.38
N PRO A 131 -4.16 12.17 -6.67
CA PRO A 131 -3.80 12.54 -5.31
C PRO A 131 -3.74 11.33 -4.40
N VAL A 132 -2.65 11.21 -3.64
CA VAL A 132 -2.42 10.09 -2.74
C VAL A 132 -1.55 10.50 -1.54
N ARG A 133 -1.89 9.97 -0.37
CA ARG A 133 -1.09 9.97 0.85
C ARG A 133 -0.73 8.55 1.21
N PHE A 134 0.54 8.29 1.49
CA PHE A 134 1.04 6.98 1.88
C PHE A 134 1.61 6.98 3.29
N LEU A 135 1.42 5.86 3.97
CA LEU A 135 2.23 5.44 5.12
C LEU A 135 2.72 4.02 4.85
N ALA A 136 4.00 3.76 5.09
CA ALA A 136 4.55 2.42 4.90
C ALA A 136 5.62 2.10 5.93
N GLY A 137 5.68 0.83 6.36
CA GLY A 137 6.66 0.33 7.32
C GLY A 137 6.12 -0.78 8.20
N PHE A 138 6.86 -1.09 9.27
CA PHE A 138 6.44 -2.04 10.30
C PHE A 138 5.58 -1.34 11.34
N TYR A 139 4.30 -1.34 11.14
CA TYR A 139 3.34 -0.73 12.06
C TYR A 139 2.48 -1.79 12.74
N ALA A 140 2.12 -1.53 14.01
CA ALA A 140 0.92 -2.11 14.59
C ALA A 140 -0.32 -1.39 14.01
N LEU A 141 -1.45 -2.11 13.90
CA LEU A 141 -2.64 -1.57 13.21
C LEU A 141 -3.21 -0.31 13.86
N ASP A 142 -3.34 -0.27 15.19
CA ASP A 142 -3.93 0.88 15.88
C ASP A 142 -3.09 2.18 15.70
N PRO A 143 -1.76 2.20 15.93
CA PRO A 143 -0.92 3.34 15.60
C PRO A 143 -0.97 3.75 14.12
N LEU A 144 -1.01 2.78 13.21
CA LEU A 144 -1.13 3.05 11.78
C LEU A 144 -2.45 3.75 11.45
N GLY A 145 -3.57 3.25 12.01
CA GLY A 145 -4.89 3.85 11.83
C GLY A 145 -4.94 5.30 12.30
N LEU A 146 -4.39 5.59 13.47
CA LEU A 146 -4.31 6.97 13.99
C LEU A 146 -3.43 7.88 13.11
N ALA A 147 -2.31 7.36 12.59
CA ALA A 147 -1.45 8.11 11.70
C ALA A 147 -2.14 8.36 10.33
N LEU A 148 -2.84 7.36 9.80
CA LEU A 148 -3.55 7.48 8.54
C LEU A 148 -4.74 8.46 8.64
N ARG A 149 -5.46 8.47 9.77
CA ARG A 149 -6.51 9.47 10.04
C ARG A 149 -5.98 10.91 10.03
N ARG A 150 -4.78 11.16 10.55
CA ARG A 150 -4.16 12.49 10.47
C ARG A 150 -3.87 12.90 9.03
N GLN A 151 -3.40 11.98 8.19
CA GLN A 151 -3.20 12.22 6.76
C GLN A 151 -4.56 12.48 6.06
N ALA A 152 -5.58 11.72 6.42
CA ALA A 152 -6.93 11.86 5.90
C ALA A 152 -7.54 13.24 6.25
N ALA A 153 -7.37 13.69 7.49
CA ALA A 153 -7.84 15.00 7.93
C ALA A 153 -7.22 16.17 7.15
N GLN A 154 -5.91 16.07 6.80
CA GLN A 154 -5.24 17.11 6.00
C GLN A 154 -5.86 17.28 4.60
N VAL A 155 -6.42 16.23 4.03
CA VAL A 155 -6.96 16.21 2.67
C VAL A 155 -8.47 16.31 2.61
N GLY A 156 -9.11 16.59 3.73
CA GLY A 156 -10.57 16.80 3.80
C GLY A 156 -11.37 15.51 3.68
N TRP A 157 -10.87 14.39 4.19
CA TRP A 157 -11.55 13.10 4.20
C TRP A 157 -12.97 13.20 4.77
N ASP A 158 -13.12 13.88 5.91
CA ASP A 158 -14.40 13.99 6.61
C ASP A 158 -15.43 14.86 5.87
N ALA A 159 -15.00 15.62 4.85
CA ALA A 159 -15.89 16.38 3.99
C ALA A 159 -16.41 15.57 2.80
N ALA A 160 -15.89 14.37 2.54
CA ALA A 160 -16.41 13.49 1.51
C ALA A 160 -17.75 12.88 1.95
N GLU A 161 -18.74 12.91 1.05
CA GLU A 161 -20.09 12.39 1.31
C GLU A 161 -20.14 10.86 1.35
N GLN A 162 -19.21 10.21 0.70
CA GLN A 162 -19.00 8.76 0.73
C GLN A 162 -17.54 8.47 1.12
N GLN A 163 -17.35 7.56 2.05
CA GLN A 163 -16.05 7.10 2.49
C GLN A 163 -15.95 5.61 2.20
N LEU A 164 -14.89 5.18 1.53
CA LEU A 164 -14.75 3.83 1.00
C LEU A 164 -13.43 3.23 1.44
N ALA A 165 -13.48 2.02 2.02
CA ALA A 165 -12.30 1.25 2.42
C ALA A 165 -12.22 -0.03 1.59
N ILE A 166 -11.24 -0.14 0.71
CA ILE A 166 -11.03 -1.31 -0.14
C ILE A 166 -9.82 -2.08 0.38
N SER A 167 -10.02 -3.35 0.70
CA SER A 167 -8.95 -4.26 1.14
C SER A 167 -9.28 -5.70 0.79
N ASP A 168 -8.28 -6.57 0.84
CA ASP A 168 -8.52 -8.01 0.89
C ASP A 168 -9.20 -8.41 2.22
N ALA A 169 -9.43 -9.70 2.42
CA ALA A 169 -9.97 -10.24 3.66
C ALA A 169 -8.87 -10.66 4.65
N GLY A 170 -7.66 -10.13 4.51
CA GLY A 170 -6.55 -10.41 5.41
C GLY A 170 -6.89 -10.14 6.87
N ASN A 171 -6.29 -10.90 7.77
CA ASN A 171 -6.56 -10.86 9.20
C ASN A 171 -6.43 -9.44 9.77
N GLY A 172 -7.56 -8.90 10.25
CA GLY A 172 -7.63 -7.60 10.92
C GLY A 172 -7.78 -6.38 10.00
N LEU A 173 -7.81 -6.53 8.67
CA LEU A 173 -7.94 -5.38 7.76
C LEU A 173 -9.33 -4.74 7.79
N GLU A 174 -10.39 -5.54 7.88
CA GLU A 174 -11.74 -5.03 8.08
C GLU A 174 -11.90 -4.33 9.43
N ASP A 175 -11.36 -4.93 10.50
CA ASP A 175 -11.35 -4.32 11.82
C ASP A 175 -10.54 -3.02 11.85
N PHE A 176 -9.43 -2.98 11.14
CA PHE A 176 -8.64 -1.76 10.97
C PHE A 176 -9.47 -0.67 10.29
N ALA A 177 -10.11 -0.96 9.16
CA ALA A 177 -10.95 -0.01 8.45
C ALA A 177 -12.09 0.50 9.35
N ARG A 178 -12.81 -0.39 10.04
CA ARG A 178 -13.90 -0.05 10.95
C ARG A 178 -13.46 0.82 12.13
N LYS A 179 -12.26 0.57 12.70
CA LYS A 179 -11.72 1.36 13.81
C LYS A 179 -11.17 2.71 13.35
N ALA A 180 -10.41 2.71 12.24
CA ALA A 180 -9.78 3.93 11.75
C ALA A 180 -10.76 4.85 11.02
N PHE A 181 -11.72 4.30 10.30
CA PHE A 181 -12.68 5.02 9.46
C PHE A 181 -14.10 4.46 9.65
N PRO A 182 -14.73 4.71 10.80
CA PRO A 182 -15.99 4.04 11.20
C PRO A 182 -17.18 4.36 10.29
N LEU A 183 -17.12 5.42 9.50
CA LEU A 183 -18.15 5.80 8.53
C LEU A 183 -17.86 5.25 7.13
N ALA A 184 -16.69 4.65 6.91
CA ALA A 184 -16.35 4.11 5.61
C ALA A 184 -17.08 2.79 5.34
N GLU A 185 -17.67 2.69 4.16
CA GLU A 185 -18.17 1.42 3.64
C GLU A 185 -16.99 0.53 3.27
N SER A 186 -16.99 -0.70 3.78
CA SER A 186 -15.92 -1.67 3.54
C SER A 186 -16.25 -2.52 2.31
N LEU A 187 -15.38 -2.47 1.30
CA LEU A 187 -15.46 -3.26 0.08
C LEU A 187 -14.36 -4.31 0.09
N LEU A 188 -14.71 -5.55 -0.30
CA LEU A 188 -13.69 -6.56 -0.57
C LEU A 188 -13.10 -6.33 -1.95
N ASP A 189 -11.77 -6.45 -2.08
CA ASP A 189 -11.13 -6.41 -3.38
C ASP A 189 -11.69 -7.49 -4.31
N PHE A 190 -12.21 -7.04 -5.46
CA PHE A 190 -12.82 -7.92 -6.46
C PHE A 190 -11.82 -8.95 -7.02
N PHE A 191 -10.58 -8.54 -7.28
CA PHE A 191 -9.59 -9.45 -7.85
C PHE A 191 -9.16 -10.52 -6.85
N HIS A 192 -9.04 -10.15 -5.58
CA HIS A 192 -8.79 -11.12 -4.51
C HIS A 192 -9.97 -12.09 -4.34
N ALA A 193 -11.21 -11.61 -4.43
CA ALA A 193 -12.38 -12.49 -4.45
C ALA A 193 -12.36 -13.45 -5.66
N CYS A 194 -11.89 -13.00 -6.84
CA CYS A 194 -11.73 -13.86 -8.02
C CYS A 194 -10.65 -14.95 -7.84
N GLU A 195 -9.62 -14.75 -7.01
CA GLU A 195 -8.66 -15.80 -6.66
C GLU A 195 -9.35 -16.96 -5.93
N HIS A 196 -10.25 -16.64 -5.00
CA HIS A 196 -11.07 -17.64 -4.30
C HIS A 196 -12.04 -18.35 -5.24
N VAL A 197 -12.60 -17.63 -6.21
CA VAL A 197 -13.42 -18.22 -7.29
C VAL A 197 -12.60 -19.21 -8.11
N ALA A 198 -11.41 -18.84 -8.52
CA ALA A 198 -10.52 -19.70 -9.29
C ALA A 198 -10.11 -20.97 -8.52
N ALA A 199 -9.86 -20.84 -7.21
CA ALA A 199 -9.54 -21.99 -6.36
C ALA A 199 -10.68 -23.01 -6.32
N LEU A 200 -11.94 -22.57 -6.19
CA LEU A 200 -13.08 -23.46 -6.21
C LEU A 200 -13.33 -24.07 -7.61
N ALA A 201 -13.20 -23.29 -8.67
CA ALA A 201 -13.32 -23.78 -10.04
C ALA A 201 -12.29 -24.89 -10.32
N GLY A 202 -11.05 -24.75 -9.84
CA GLY A 202 -10.02 -25.80 -9.92
C GLY A 202 -10.40 -27.06 -9.15
N ALA A 203 -11.10 -26.93 -8.02
CA ALA A 203 -11.62 -28.09 -7.30
C ALA A 203 -12.82 -28.77 -7.99
N CYS A 204 -13.59 -28.01 -8.78
CA CYS A 204 -14.65 -28.59 -9.62
C CYS A 204 -14.08 -29.41 -10.80
N HIS A 205 -13.01 -28.94 -11.41
CA HIS A 205 -12.42 -29.47 -12.64
C HIS A 205 -10.91 -29.81 -12.48
N PRO A 206 -10.55 -30.77 -11.58
CA PRO A 206 -9.15 -30.94 -11.13
C PRO A 206 -8.19 -31.35 -12.27
N ASP A 207 -8.68 -32.02 -13.30
CA ASP A 207 -7.87 -32.56 -14.41
C ASP A 207 -8.16 -31.83 -15.73
N ASP A 208 -8.91 -30.73 -15.71
CA ASP A 208 -9.29 -29.98 -16.91
C ASP A 208 -9.03 -28.48 -16.72
N PRO A 209 -7.84 -27.99 -17.12
CA PRO A 209 -7.51 -26.57 -17.04
C PRO A 209 -8.43 -25.67 -17.89
N ALA A 210 -8.95 -26.17 -19.03
CA ALA A 210 -9.82 -25.40 -19.91
C ALA A 210 -11.21 -25.21 -19.27
N ALA A 211 -11.79 -26.26 -18.70
CA ALA A 211 -13.02 -26.18 -17.95
C ALA A 211 -12.86 -25.31 -16.70
N THR A 212 -11.73 -25.42 -15.98
CA THR A 212 -11.39 -24.53 -14.84
C THR A 212 -11.38 -23.06 -15.25
N ALA A 213 -10.70 -22.71 -16.35
CA ALA A 213 -10.63 -21.33 -16.83
C ALA A 213 -12.01 -20.79 -17.25
N THR A 214 -12.80 -21.60 -17.95
CA THR A 214 -14.17 -21.26 -18.36
C THR A 214 -15.06 -21.02 -17.13
N GLN A 215 -15.04 -21.93 -16.17
CA GLN A 215 -15.84 -21.81 -14.95
C GLN A 215 -15.42 -20.59 -14.12
N THR A 216 -14.10 -20.34 -13.99
CA THR A 216 -13.58 -19.15 -13.33
C THR A 216 -14.11 -17.88 -13.97
N SER A 217 -14.01 -17.77 -15.30
CA SER A 217 -14.52 -16.61 -16.04
C SER A 217 -16.02 -16.40 -15.82
N THR A 218 -16.79 -17.47 -15.92
CA THR A 218 -18.25 -17.44 -15.71
C THR A 218 -18.60 -16.96 -14.30
N TRP A 219 -17.97 -17.53 -13.30
CA TRP A 219 -18.23 -17.17 -11.90
C TRP A 219 -17.71 -15.78 -11.53
N CYS A 220 -16.56 -15.34 -12.05
CA CYS A 220 -16.09 -13.96 -11.86
C CYS A 220 -17.02 -12.96 -12.52
N HIS A 221 -17.56 -13.28 -13.72
CA HIS A 221 -18.57 -12.45 -14.36
C HIS A 221 -19.84 -12.35 -13.48
N ARG A 222 -20.31 -13.48 -12.98
CA ARG A 222 -21.47 -13.54 -12.08
C ARG A 222 -21.23 -12.76 -10.78
N LEU A 223 -20.07 -12.97 -10.15
CA LEU A 223 -19.66 -12.21 -8.97
C LEU A 223 -19.73 -10.70 -9.22
N LYS A 224 -19.23 -10.27 -10.38
CA LYS A 224 -19.21 -8.85 -10.76
C LYS A 224 -20.60 -8.25 -10.95
N HIS A 225 -21.52 -9.01 -11.54
CA HIS A 225 -22.83 -8.49 -11.97
C HIS A 225 -24.00 -8.91 -11.09
N GLU A 226 -23.85 -9.93 -10.26
CA GLU A 226 -24.90 -10.44 -9.36
C GLU A 226 -24.50 -10.38 -7.89
N GLY A 227 -23.20 -10.19 -7.57
CA GLY A 227 -22.67 -10.07 -6.22
C GLY A 227 -22.30 -11.40 -5.54
N GLY A 228 -21.65 -11.27 -4.38
CA GLY A 228 -21.15 -12.42 -3.63
C GLY A 228 -22.23 -13.35 -3.09
N ALA A 229 -23.37 -12.81 -2.67
CA ALA A 229 -24.47 -13.59 -2.14
C ALA A 229 -25.10 -14.52 -3.19
N ALA A 230 -25.29 -14.02 -4.43
CA ALA A 230 -25.84 -14.81 -5.53
C ALA A 230 -24.90 -15.96 -5.93
N LEU A 231 -23.59 -15.69 -5.99
CA LEU A 231 -22.61 -16.72 -6.30
C LEU A 231 -22.50 -17.75 -5.17
N LEU A 232 -22.54 -17.33 -3.91
CA LEU A 232 -22.57 -18.23 -2.76
C LEU A 232 -23.76 -19.17 -2.80
N ALA A 233 -24.96 -18.66 -3.10
CA ALA A 233 -26.17 -19.47 -3.22
C ALA A 233 -26.05 -20.57 -4.30
N GLU A 234 -25.38 -20.29 -5.42
CA GLU A 234 -25.06 -21.30 -6.44
C GLU A 234 -24.08 -22.35 -5.89
N TRP A 235 -23.01 -21.92 -5.22
CA TRP A 235 -22.01 -22.83 -4.68
C TRP A 235 -22.56 -23.80 -3.62
N GLU A 236 -23.53 -23.36 -2.82
CA GLU A 236 -24.20 -24.18 -1.83
C GLU A 236 -25.06 -25.29 -2.46
N GLN A 237 -25.43 -25.17 -3.74
CA GLN A 237 -26.16 -26.19 -4.48
C GLN A 237 -25.26 -27.21 -5.18
N LEU A 238 -23.93 -27.01 -5.15
CA LEU A 238 -22.99 -27.99 -5.73
C LEU A 238 -23.08 -29.34 -4.98
N ASP A 239 -23.11 -30.47 -5.73
CA ASP A 239 -23.05 -31.82 -5.12
C ASP A 239 -21.63 -32.13 -4.58
N ALA A 240 -21.22 -31.32 -3.62
CA ALA A 240 -19.93 -31.47 -2.94
C ALA A 240 -19.92 -32.57 -1.87
N ALA A 241 -21.05 -33.19 -1.59
CA ALA A 241 -21.16 -34.26 -0.60
C ALA A 241 -20.28 -35.47 -0.94
N ARG A 242 -20.09 -35.74 -2.24
CA ARG A 242 -19.26 -36.83 -2.78
C ARG A 242 -17.77 -36.50 -2.85
N TRP A 243 -17.40 -35.25 -2.68
CA TRP A 243 -15.99 -34.84 -2.77
C TRP A 243 -15.20 -35.35 -1.56
N ARG A 244 -13.93 -35.72 -1.77
CA ARG A 244 -13.02 -36.24 -0.75
C ARG A 244 -11.68 -35.51 -0.80
N GLY A 245 -10.91 -35.63 0.26
CA GLY A 245 -9.58 -35.06 0.36
C GLY A 245 -9.56 -33.54 0.15
N TRP A 246 -8.57 -33.07 -0.61
CA TRP A 246 -8.31 -31.65 -0.84
C TRP A 246 -9.48 -30.91 -1.51
N ARG A 247 -10.23 -31.54 -2.40
CA ARG A 247 -11.38 -30.91 -3.08
C ARG A 247 -12.46 -30.50 -2.08
N ARG A 248 -12.79 -31.37 -1.14
CA ARG A 248 -13.78 -31.09 -0.09
C ARG A 248 -13.28 -29.95 0.82
N GLU A 249 -11.99 -29.94 1.12
CA GLU A 249 -11.40 -28.90 1.95
C GLU A 249 -11.42 -27.54 1.24
N VAL A 250 -11.04 -27.47 -0.02
CA VAL A 250 -11.15 -26.24 -0.84
C VAL A 250 -12.60 -25.74 -0.85
N TYR A 251 -13.57 -26.61 -1.17
CA TYR A 251 -14.99 -26.21 -1.15
C TYR A 251 -15.38 -25.59 0.19
N ARG A 252 -15.10 -26.29 1.28
CA ARG A 252 -15.43 -25.80 2.64
C ARG A 252 -14.80 -24.43 2.91
N GLN A 253 -13.53 -24.25 2.55
CA GLN A 253 -12.80 -23.01 2.76
C GLN A 253 -13.40 -21.87 1.93
N GLN A 254 -13.66 -22.06 0.64
CA GLN A 254 -14.15 -21.02 -0.24
C GLN A 254 -15.60 -20.62 0.08
N VAL A 255 -16.46 -21.58 0.36
CA VAL A 255 -17.85 -21.31 0.81
C VAL A 255 -17.84 -20.55 2.14
N GLN A 256 -17.00 -20.96 3.11
CA GLN A 256 -16.91 -20.24 4.39
C GLN A 256 -16.35 -18.83 4.22
N TYR A 257 -15.37 -18.66 3.34
CA TYR A 257 -14.84 -17.33 3.01
C TYR A 257 -15.94 -16.41 2.47
N PHE A 258 -16.71 -16.86 1.49
CA PHE A 258 -17.80 -16.07 0.92
C PHE A 258 -18.90 -15.79 1.95
N ARG A 259 -19.28 -16.75 2.79
CA ARG A 259 -20.23 -16.51 3.89
C ARG A 259 -19.78 -15.41 4.82
N ASN A 260 -18.51 -15.38 5.17
CA ASN A 260 -17.95 -14.38 6.08
C ASN A 260 -17.90 -12.98 5.44
N HIS A 261 -17.71 -12.89 4.11
CA HIS A 261 -17.39 -11.62 3.45
C HIS A 261 -18.40 -11.14 2.41
N GLN A 262 -19.52 -11.88 2.15
CA GLN A 262 -20.53 -11.51 1.15
C GLN A 262 -21.09 -10.11 1.36
N HIS A 263 -21.14 -9.61 2.58
CA HIS A 263 -21.62 -8.27 2.92
C HIS A 263 -20.75 -7.14 2.34
N ARG A 264 -19.50 -7.47 1.91
CA ARG A 264 -18.55 -6.58 1.27
C ARG A 264 -18.44 -6.80 -0.25
N MET A 265 -19.28 -7.65 -0.83
CA MET A 265 -19.22 -8.10 -2.23
C MET A 265 -20.45 -7.66 -3.05
N ASP A 266 -21.05 -6.53 -2.75
CA ASP A 266 -22.16 -5.97 -3.54
C ASP A 266 -21.62 -5.21 -4.77
N TYR A 267 -20.85 -5.92 -5.59
CA TYR A 267 -20.19 -5.32 -6.77
C TYR A 267 -21.17 -4.73 -7.78
N PRO A 268 -22.35 -5.31 -8.03
CA PRO A 268 -23.35 -4.67 -8.92
C PRO A 268 -23.69 -3.25 -8.49
N ARG A 269 -23.93 -3.04 -7.19
CA ARG A 269 -24.23 -1.71 -6.64
C ARG A 269 -23.01 -0.79 -6.71
N TYR A 270 -21.81 -1.28 -6.37
CA TYR A 270 -20.60 -0.47 -6.43
C TYR A 270 -20.31 0.01 -7.84
N LEU A 271 -20.47 -0.86 -8.85
CA LEU A 271 -20.30 -0.51 -10.26
C LEU A 271 -21.36 0.48 -10.75
N ALA A 272 -22.63 0.28 -10.36
CA ALA A 272 -23.70 1.20 -10.70
C ALA A 272 -23.48 2.61 -10.11
N LEU A 273 -22.75 2.69 -8.98
CA LEU A 273 -22.34 3.96 -8.36
C LEU A 273 -21.03 4.52 -8.97
N GLY A 274 -20.36 3.78 -9.84
CA GLY A 274 -19.05 4.18 -10.39
C GLY A 274 -17.91 4.11 -9.37
N TRP A 275 -18.07 3.30 -8.31
CA TRP A 275 -17.03 3.11 -7.31
C TRP A 275 -15.95 2.14 -7.81
N GLN A 276 -14.73 2.33 -7.34
CA GLN A 276 -13.69 1.34 -7.55
C GLN A 276 -13.98 0.07 -6.72
N ILE A 277 -13.77 -1.08 -7.34
CA ILE A 277 -13.97 -2.39 -6.71
C ILE A 277 -12.69 -3.19 -6.52
N GLY A 278 -11.55 -2.67 -6.98
CA GLY A 278 -10.25 -3.35 -6.92
C GLY A 278 -9.20 -2.56 -6.14
N SER A 279 -8.27 -3.28 -5.55
CA SER A 279 -7.14 -2.78 -4.77
C SER A 279 -5.93 -2.34 -5.61
N GLY A 280 -6.06 -2.27 -6.94
CA GLY A 280 -4.97 -1.88 -7.86
C GLY A 280 -4.13 -0.67 -7.42
N PRO A 281 -4.72 0.40 -6.84
CA PRO A 281 -3.96 1.52 -6.31
C PRO A 281 -3.00 1.13 -5.18
N VAL A 282 -3.41 0.33 -4.20
CA VAL A 282 -2.53 -0.10 -3.10
C VAL A 282 -1.52 -1.14 -3.55
N GLU A 283 -1.87 -2.04 -4.48
CA GLU A 283 -0.92 -2.96 -5.10
C GLU A 283 0.18 -2.21 -5.85
N SER A 284 -0.18 -1.20 -6.63
CA SER A 284 0.78 -0.28 -7.26
C SER A 284 1.64 0.43 -6.21
N GLY A 285 1.04 0.87 -5.10
CA GLY A 285 1.72 1.42 -3.93
C GLY A 285 2.74 0.43 -3.37
N CYS A 286 2.35 -0.80 -3.10
CA CYS A 286 3.20 -1.89 -2.62
C CYS A 286 4.39 -2.14 -3.55
N LYS A 287 4.16 -2.19 -4.85
CA LYS A 287 5.21 -2.34 -5.87
C LYS A 287 6.18 -1.16 -5.85
N ARG A 288 5.68 0.06 -5.88
CA ARG A 288 6.48 1.27 -5.96
C ARG A 288 7.22 1.58 -4.65
N LEU A 289 6.55 1.46 -3.51
CA LEU A 289 7.12 1.78 -2.20
C LEU A 289 8.14 0.74 -1.74
N VAL A 290 7.78 -0.54 -1.85
CA VAL A 290 8.54 -1.64 -1.24
C VAL A 290 9.27 -2.45 -2.29
N THR A 291 8.55 -3.07 -3.23
CA THR A 291 9.13 -4.10 -4.10
C THR A 291 10.28 -3.55 -4.94
N GLN A 292 10.13 -2.41 -5.59
CA GLN A 292 11.13 -1.83 -6.49
C GLN A 292 12.45 -1.49 -5.79
N ARG A 293 12.43 -1.17 -4.49
CA ARG A 293 13.63 -0.74 -3.77
C ARG A 293 14.18 -1.79 -2.80
N LEU A 294 13.30 -2.56 -2.16
CA LEU A 294 13.68 -3.46 -1.06
C LEU A 294 13.74 -4.94 -1.47
N LYS A 295 13.19 -5.30 -2.65
CA LYS A 295 13.15 -6.71 -3.10
C LYS A 295 14.04 -6.98 -4.32
N GLY A 296 15.10 -6.19 -4.53
CA GLY A 296 16.11 -6.48 -5.54
C GLY A 296 16.87 -7.78 -5.25
N ALA A 297 17.44 -8.38 -6.30
CA ALA A 297 18.18 -9.65 -6.18
C ALA A 297 19.27 -9.56 -5.09
N GLY A 298 19.27 -10.51 -4.17
CA GLY A 298 20.22 -10.58 -3.06
C GLY A 298 20.02 -9.56 -1.93
N MET A 299 19.05 -8.66 -2.02
CA MET A 299 18.79 -7.68 -0.97
C MET A 299 18.16 -8.33 0.26
N ARG A 300 18.69 -8.00 1.43
CA ARG A 300 18.17 -8.34 2.75
C ARG A 300 18.34 -7.15 3.66
N TRP A 301 17.40 -6.94 4.56
CA TRP A 301 17.32 -5.72 5.34
C TRP A 301 17.21 -6.01 6.84
N GLY A 302 17.87 -5.19 7.66
CA GLY A 302 17.52 -5.13 9.07
C GLY A 302 16.19 -4.38 9.26
N PRO A 303 15.51 -4.56 10.41
CA PRO A 303 14.24 -3.88 10.69
C PRO A 303 14.35 -2.35 10.61
N ARG A 304 15.46 -1.77 11.06
CA ARG A 304 15.75 -0.33 10.96
C ARG A 304 15.78 0.11 9.50
N GLY A 305 16.60 -0.54 8.66
CA GLY A 305 16.72 -0.18 7.25
C GLY A 305 15.41 -0.33 6.48
N THR A 306 14.62 -1.38 6.78
CA THR A 306 13.27 -1.53 6.18
C THR A 306 12.38 -0.36 6.54
N ASN A 307 12.23 -0.04 7.83
CA ASN A 307 11.34 1.00 8.30
C ASN A 307 11.71 2.38 7.74
N THR A 308 12.99 2.74 7.84
CA THR A 308 13.47 4.05 7.40
C THR A 308 13.28 4.27 5.90
N LEU A 309 13.55 3.26 5.08
CA LEU A 309 13.31 3.33 3.63
C LEU A 309 11.81 3.39 3.31
N CYS A 310 10.97 2.61 4.00
CA CYS A 310 9.53 2.66 3.81
C CYS A 310 8.94 4.04 4.14
N HIS A 311 9.32 4.64 5.29
CA HIS A 311 8.88 5.97 5.68
C HIS A 311 9.25 7.04 4.65
N LEU A 312 10.52 7.07 4.24
CA LEU A 312 11.01 8.04 3.26
C LEU A 312 10.36 7.86 1.89
N ARG A 313 10.19 6.60 1.44
CA ARG A 313 9.54 6.33 0.15
C ARG A 313 8.06 6.66 0.18
N ALA A 314 7.38 6.44 1.30
CA ALA A 314 5.99 6.85 1.49
C ALA A 314 5.86 8.37 1.34
N LEU A 315 6.73 9.14 2.02
CA LEU A 315 6.78 10.59 1.91
C LEU A 315 7.05 11.07 0.48
N LEU A 316 8.05 10.47 -0.19
CA LEU A 316 8.48 10.83 -1.55
C LEU A 316 7.40 10.57 -2.61
N LEU A 317 6.59 9.53 -2.42
CA LEU A 317 5.58 9.11 -3.40
C LEU A 317 4.18 9.67 -3.12
N CYS A 318 4.00 10.46 -2.06
CA CYS A 318 2.79 11.25 -1.86
C CYS A 318 2.60 12.26 -2.99
N HIS A 319 1.35 12.46 -3.38
CA HIS A 319 0.97 13.48 -4.35
C HIS A 319 -0.30 14.21 -3.85
N PRO A 320 -0.34 15.54 -3.78
CA PRO A 320 0.77 16.47 -3.94
C PRO A 320 1.97 16.17 -3.03
N ASN A 321 3.13 16.63 -3.47
CA ASN A 321 4.42 16.25 -2.89
C ASN A 321 4.53 16.70 -1.41
N GLN A 322 4.92 15.75 -0.54
CA GLN A 322 5.24 16.03 0.87
C GLN A 322 6.75 16.07 1.13
N TRP A 323 7.56 15.64 0.18
CA TRP A 323 9.00 15.58 0.30
C TRP A 323 9.62 16.98 0.45
N ASP A 324 9.24 17.89 -0.45
CA ASP A 324 9.77 19.26 -0.44
C ASP A 324 9.36 19.99 0.85
N ASP A 325 8.11 19.82 1.29
CA ASP A 325 7.63 20.42 2.54
C ASP A 325 8.37 19.89 3.77
N TYR A 326 8.66 18.58 3.80
CA TYR A 326 9.43 17.96 4.87
C TYR A 326 10.85 18.54 4.97
N TRP A 327 11.54 18.65 3.82
CA TRP A 327 12.90 19.15 3.80
C TRP A 327 12.98 20.65 4.02
N ALA A 328 12.02 21.44 3.53
CA ALA A 328 11.93 22.88 3.80
C ALA A 328 11.66 23.18 5.27
N ALA A 329 10.85 22.35 5.94
CA ALA A 329 10.56 22.48 7.38
C ALA A 329 11.65 21.88 8.30
N SER A 330 12.67 21.23 7.76
CA SER A 330 13.76 20.68 8.56
C SER A 330 14.67 21.82 9.02
N PRO A 331 14.95 21.99 10.32
CA PRO A 331 15.81 23.08 10.80
C PRO A 331 17.20 22.92 10.18
N PRO A 332 17.86 24.04 9.83
CA PRO A 332 19.23 24.00 9.39
C PRO A 332 20.12 23.30 10.44
N PRO A 333 21.20 22.63 10.03
CA PRO A 333 22.08 21.96 10.96
C PRO A 333 22.53 22.95 12.03
N VAL A 334 22.29 22.61 13.30
CA VAL A 334 22.76 23.44 14.42
C VAL A 334 24.27 23.50 14.32
N HIS A 335 24.80 24.66 13.93
CA HIS A 335 26.20 24.97 14.10
C HIS A 335 26.44 25.06 15.60
N LEU A 336 26.96 23.99 16.21
CA LEU A 336 27.54 24.12 17.52
C LEU A 336 28.71 25.13 17.38
N GLN A 337 28.46 26.34 17.85
CA GLN A 337 29.53 27.29 18.10
C GLN A 337 30.51 26.62 19.07
N ASN A 338 31.78 26.65 18.71
CA ASN A 338 32.88 26.10 19.48
C ASN A 338 32.98 26.76 20.86
#